data_a67e5e582aa049bafe7e692a3ee16918
#
_entry.id   a67e5e582aa049bafe7e692a3ee16918
#
_cell.length_a   1.000
_cell.length_b   1.000
_cell.length_c   1.000
_cell.angle_alpha   90.00
_cell.angle_beta   90.00
_cell.angle_gamma   90.00
#
_symmetry.space_group_name_H-M   'P 1'
#
loop_
_entity.id
_entity.type
_entity.pdbx_description
1 polymer ?
#
loop_
_entity_poly.entity_id
_entity_poly.type
_entity_poly.pdbx_seq_one_letter_code
_entity_poly.pdbx_strand_id
1 'polypeptide(L)'
;MLDSDLGSMQQAILKSDGTGRLLRWLARRLRGDAVLLDSSGNSVAGTSPPPAVLEDASETVNRVIAGDLDSACITTPEWWARVASASTRRGGAVLLVTACDPLSPDGAALITHAAVLLKLRRSADDRDRAVTQIREAVLHMLMAGDAVAARRVAGAMKPELADRVRVYLIEGTSAARNALADKCEIACPDAWIVRCPVYRHHVIILVPVTGDADPDEKILPVLRSVTAEAAIGIGETVPLRQTADSWQQAYHAVRLAWHSPDRCARFTAAGDLAAVLGPAAGPWARHALSPLLDYEPPRPQDPDGAELLATLRIWLAFRSNAWKALQVYRTTLTKRLRRIEAILGRPLSSLPVQAELHLALQLLHHPGDSDGGVPPKLGELLADPDAREWATVMLAPLDDDPMLLRTVRVWLANDARADRTAAELGISERGLRGRLERTERLLKRSLTGGPSVRYDVLLALRIRDGTAPGR
;
A
#
# COMPACT_ATOMS: atom_id res chain seq x y z
N MET A 1 19.96 43.44 12.00
CA MET A 1 18.52 43.11 12.14
C MET A 1 18.07 42.13 11.07
N LEU A 2 18.42 42.35 9.81
CA LEU A 2 18.07 41.45 8.67
C LEU A 2 18.59 40.01 8.83
N ASP A 3 19.83 39.83 9.30
CA ASP A 3 20.41 38.49 9.49
C ASP A 3 19.66 37.67 10.55
N SER A 4 19.21 38.31 11.64
CA SER A 4 18.40 37.61 12.66
C SER A 4 17.00 37.25 12.13
N ASP A 5 16.42 38.10 11.29
CA ASP A 5 15.13 37.87 10.64
C ASP A 5 15.22 36.71 9.64
N LEU A 6 16.29 36.62 8.85
CA LEU A 6 16.55 35.50 7.91
C LEU A 6 16.71 34.17 8.63
N GLY A 7 17.44 34.15 9.75
CA GLY A 7 17.56 32.96 10.60
C GLY A 7 16.20 32.49 11.15
N SER A 8 15.37 33.42 11.57
CA SER A 8 14.01 33.11 12.07
C SER A 8 13.09 32.54 10.97
N MET A 9 13.19 33.06 9.76
CA MET A 9 12.45 32.55 8.58
C MET A 9 12.87 31.13 8.21
N GLN A 10 14.18 30.86 8.19
CA GLN A 10 14.72 29.53 7.92
C GLN A 10 14.25 28.51 8.96
N GLN A 11 14.30 28.87 10.25
CA GLN A 11 13.79 28.01 11.32
C GLN A 11 12.28 27.78 11.21
N ALA A 12 11.51 28.78 10.78
CA ALA A 12 10.06 28.66 10.63
C ALA A 12 9.70 27.67 9.52
N ILE A 13 10.36 27.75 8.34
CA ILE A 13 10.04 26.93 7.17
C ILE A 13 10.42 25.45 7.35
N LEU A 14 11.40 25.14 8.18
CA LEU A 14 11.88 23.76 8.41
C LEU A 14 10.96 22.92 9.31
N LYS A 15 9.99 23.55 10.01
CA LYS A 15 9.06 22.82 10.89
C LYS A 15 7.93 22.14 10.10
N SER A 16 7.19 21.25 10.74
CA SER A 16 6.11 20.45 10.13
C SER A 16 5.00 21.28 9.45
N ASP A 17 4.64 22.45 10.01
CA ASP A 17 3.75 23.46 9.38
C ASP A 17 4.59 24.66 8.91
N GLY A 18 5.68 24.37 8.17
CA GLY A 18 6.66 25.39 7.83
C GLY A 18 6.09 26.55 7.02
N THR A 19 5.27 26.28 6.03
CA THR A 19 4.61 27.29 5.19
C THR A 19 3.71 28.20 6.02
N GLY A 20 2.78 27.66 6.81
CA GLY A 20 1.89 28.46 7.64
C GLY A 20 2.63 29.25 8.73
N ARG A 21 3.69 28.68 9.32
CA ARG A 21 4.53 29.38 10.30
C ARG A 21 5.30 30.55 9.72
N LEU A 22 5.90 30.36 8.55
CA LEU A 22 6.62 31.39 7.82
C LEU A 22 5.68 32.57 7.49
N LEU A 23 4.50 32.26 6.96
CA LEU A 23 3.53 33.29 6.58
C LEU A 23 2.99 34.06 7.81
N ARG A 24 2.65 33.37 8.88
CA ARG A 24 2.24 34.06 10.15
C ARG A 24 3.37 34.89 10.77
N TRP A 25 4.61 34.41 10.66
CA TRP A 25 5.77 35.19 11.10
C TRP A 25 5.94 36.46 10.27
N LEU A 26 5.86 36.32 8.93
CA LEU A 26 6.00 37.43 7.99
C LEU A 26 4.91 38.48 8.18
N ALA A 27 3.65 38.08 8.34
CA ALA A 27 2.52 38.93 8.61
C ALA A 27 2.73 39.76 9.87
N ARG A 28 3.16 39.13 10.97
CA ARG A 28 3.46 39.85 12.24
C ARG A 28 4.63 40.80 12.10
N ARG A 29 5.69 40.39 11.40
CA ARG A 29 6.91 41.18 11.23
C ARG A 29 6.67 42.43 10.39
N LEU A 30 5.80 42.34 9.39
CA LEU A 30 5.45 43.42 8.46
C LEU A 30 4.17 44.17 8.87
N ARG A 31 3.53 43.82 9.99
CA ARG A 31 2.28 44.40 10.49
C ARG A 31 1.17 44.44 9.44
N GLY A 32 0.96 43.28 8.74
CA GLY A 32 -0.03 43.15 7.69
C GLY A 32 -0.44 41.70 7.52
N ASP A 33 -0.88 41.34 6.34
CA ASP A 33 -1.24 39.95 5.99
C ASP A 33 -0.22 39.32 5.07
N ALA A 34 -0.06 38.00 5.17
CA ALA A 34 0.74 37.21 4.27
C ALA A 34 -0.01 35.93 3.93
N VAL A 35 -0.33 35.74 2.67
CA VAL A 35 -1.11 34.58 2.15
C VAL A 35 -0.43 33.96 0.96
N LEU A 36 -0.47 32.65 0.91
CA LEU A 36 -0.08 31.87 -0.25
C LEU A 36 -1.35 31.50 -1.03
N LEU A 37 -1.39 31.88 -2.30
CA LEU A 37 -2.48 31.60 -3.23
C LEU A 37 -2.07 30.46 -4.17
N ASP A 38 -3.02 29.62 -4.55
CA ASP A 38 -2.82 28.58 -5.58
C ASP A 38 -2.90 29.12 -7.01
N SER A 39 -2.81 28.23 -7.99
CA SER A 39 -2.94 28.57 -9.42
C SER A 39 -4.30 29.10 -9.84
N SER A 40 -5.31 28.99 -8.99
CA SER A 40 -6.67 29.51 -9.21
C SER A 40 -6.95 30.77 -8.40
N GLY A 41 -5.93 31.28 -7.67
CA GLY A 41 -6.06 32.46 -6.81
C GLY A 41 -6.69 32.19 -5.43
N ASN A 42 -6.93 30.92 -5.07
CA ASN A 42 -7.50 30.57 -3.77
C ASN A 42 -6.43 30.52 -2.68
N SER A 43 -6.80 30.92 -1.47
CA SER A 43 -5.91 30.88 -0.30
C SER A 43 -5.62 29.42 0.11
N VAL A 44 -4.34 29.09 0.17
CA VAL A 44 -3.83 27.77 0.61
C VAL A 44 -3.32 27.80 2.04
N ALA A 45 -2.66 28.86 2.42
CA ALA A 45 -2.06 29.02 3.76
C ALA A 45 -1.80 30.50 4.06
N GLY A 46 -1.69 30.82 5.34
CA GLY A 46 -1.33 32.17 5.81
C GLY A 46 -2.41 32.85 6.62
N THR A 47 -2.44 34.18 6.58
CA THR A 47 -3.49 35.02 7.15
C THR A 47 -4.56 35.29 6.08
N SER A 48 -5.67 35.90 6.46
CA SER A 48 -6.78 36.19 5.56
C SER A 48 -6.87 37.72 5.34
N PRO A 49 -6.26 38.24 4.27
CA PRO A 49 -6.44 39.65 3.95
C PRO A 49 -7.92 39.98 3.65
N PRO A 50 -8.32 41.25 3.80
CA PRO A 50 -9.67 41.68 3.47
C PRO A 50 -10.06 41.32 2.04
N PRO A 51 -11.33 40.92 1.78
CA PRO A 51 -11.77 40.52 0.43
C PRO A 51 -11.51 41.60 -0.64
N ALA A 52 -11.70 42.87 -0.31
CA ALA A 52 -11.42 43.97 -1.22
C ALA A 52 -9.95 44.02 -1.70
N VAL A 53 -9.02 43.71 -0.80
CA VAL A 53 -7.58 43.61 -1.16
C VAL A 53 -7.28 42.51 -2.10
N LEU A 54 -7.95 41.32 -1.94
CA LEU A 54 -7.81 40.21 -2.84
C LEU A 54 -8.41 40.50 -4.24
N GLU A 55 -9.51 41.23 -4.25
CA GLU A 55 -10.21 41.63 -5.48
C GLU A 55 -9.36 42.64 -6.28
N ASP A 56 -8.84 43.66 -5.63
CA ASP A 56 -7.95 44.67 -6.22
C ASP A 56 -6.59 44.06 -6.69
N ALA A 57 -6.09 43.07 -5.97
CA ALA A 57 -4.84 42.41 -6.32
C ALA A 57 -5.01 41.35 -7.42
N SER A 58 -6.24 40.97 -7.76
CA SER A 58 -6.54 39.77 -8.60
C SER A 58 -5.88 39.82 -9.96
N GLU A 59 -5.91 40.94 -10.67
CA GLU A 59 -5.25 41.12 -11.97
C GLU A 59 -3.75 40.90 -11.88
N THR A 60 -3.11 41.53 -10.88
CA THR A 60 -1.65 41.39 -10.68
C THR A 60 -1.28 39.95 -10.26
N VAL A 61 -2.07 39.32 -9.41
CA VAL A 61 -1.91 37.92 -9.01
C VAL A 61 -1.99 37.01 -10.25
N ASN A 62 -2.99 37.21 -11.10
CA ASN A 62 -3.17 36.41 -12.33
C ASN A 62 -1.98 36.59 -13.31
N ARG A 63 -1.41 37.76 -13.43
CA ARG A 63 -0.22 38.01 -14.27
C ARG A 63 1.03 37.32 -13.71
N VAL A 64 1.18 37.30 -12.37
CA VAL A 64 2.27 36.54 -11.72
C VAL A 64 2.04 35.05 -11.86
N ILE A 65 0.82 34.54 -11.73
CA ILE A 65 0.44 33.13 -11.99
C ILE A 65 0.76 32.77 -13.44
N ALA A 66 0.38 33.58 -14.41
CA ALA A 66 0.64 33.34 -15.82
C ALA A 66 2.18 33.35 -16.15
N GLY A 67 3.00 33.93 -15.26
CA GLY A 67 4.44 34.04 -15.44
C GLY A 67 4.85 35.20 -16.33
N ASP A 68 3.97 36.20 -16.48
CA ASP A 68 4.25 37.47 -17.15
C ASP A 68 5.08 38.40 -16.27
N LEU A 69 5.00 38.19 -14.96
CA LEU A 69 5.76 38.92 -13.93
C LEU A 69 6.25 37.94 -12.87
N ASP A 70 7.50 38.14 -12.41
CA ASP A 70 8.03 37.41 -11.24
C ASP A 70 7.56 38.00 -9.91
N SER A 71 7.40 39.31 -9.87
CA SER A 71 6.85 40.05 -8.73
C SER A 71 6.34 41.41 -9.16
N ALA A 72 5.40 41.94 -8.40
CA ALA A 72 4.87 43.29 -8.57
C ALA A 72 4.51 43.90 -7.22
N CYS A 73 4.53 45.26 -7.17
CA CYS A 73 4.03 46.04 -6.05
C CYS A 73 2.70 46.69 -6.47
N ILE A 74 1.75 46.68 -5.55
CA ILE A 74 0.49 47.39 -5.67
C ILE A 74 0.48 48.46 -4.57
N THR A 75 0.22 49.71 -4.93
CA THR A 75 0.14 50.82 -3.98
C THR A 75 -1.21 51.49 -4.17
N THR A 76 -1.97 51.52 -3.11
CA THR A 76 -3.22 52.29 -3.01
C THR A 76 -3.10 53.34 -1.92
N PRO A 77 -4.01 54.30 -1.81
CA PRO A 77 -4.01 55.27 -0.70
C PRO A 77 -4.17 54.66 0.69
N GLU A 78 -4.79 53.44 0.78
CA GLU A 78 -5.18 52.83 2.03
C GLU A 78 -4.28 51.64 2.43
N TRP A 79 -3.63 51.02 1.47
CA TRP A 79 -2.79 49.86 1.73
C TRP A 79 -1.71 49.68 0.64
N TRP A 80 -0.72 48.91 0.99
CA TRP A 80 0.37 48.51 0.14
C TRP A 80 0.44 46.97 0.03
N ALA A 81 0.73 46.44 -1.13
CA ALA A 81 0.93 45.00 -1.29
C ALA A 81 2.12 44.65 -2.22
N ARG A 82 2.73 43.52 -1.96
CA ARG A 82 3.68 42.87 -2.87
C ARG A 82 3.21 41.49 -3.23
N VAL A 83 3.16 41.21 -4.52
CA VAL A 83 2.86 39.94 -5.09
C VAL A 83 4.16 39.36 -5.60
N ALA A 84 4.50 38.12 -5.27
CA ALA A 84 5.71 37.45 -5.72
C ALA A 84 5.45 35.99 -6.06
N SER A 85 6.04 35.50 -7.14
CA SER A 85 5.95 34.08 -7.49
C SER A 85 6.54 33.21 -6.39
N ALA A 86 5.80 32.24 -5.90
CA ALA A 86 6.20 31.22 -4.93
C ALA A 86 6.31 29.82 -5.54
N SER A 87 6.48 29.72 -6.87
CA SER A 87 6.61 28.49 -7.63
C SER A 87 7.75 28.57 -8.62
N THR A 88 8.34 27.43 -8.95
CA THR A 88 9.33 27.27 -10.02
C THR A 88 8.70 27.03 -11.40
N ARG A 89 7.38 26.82 -11.45
CA ARG A 89 6.61 26.57 -12.67
C ARG A 89 5.67 27.74 -12.97
N ARG A 90 5.46 28.06 -14.26
CA ARG A 90 4.37 28.94 -14.70
C ARG A 90 3.03 28.30 -14.27
N GLY A 91 2.06 29.12 -13.91
CA GLY A 91 0.79 28.66 -13.37
C GLY A 91 0.88 28.14 -11.94
N GLY A 92 1.90 28.52 -11.20
CA GLY A 92 2.13 28.06 -9.85
C GLY A 92 1.61 29.01 -8.75
N ALA A 93 1.94 28.70 -7.50
CA ALA A 93 1.49 29.48 -6.36
C ALA A 93 2.17 30.84 -6.28
N VAL A 94 1.46 31.77 -5.64
CA VAL A 94 1.88 33.17 -5.49
C VAL A 94 1.81 33.57 -4.01
N LEU A 95 2.84 34.26 -3.54
CA LEU A 95 2.86 34.92 -2.23
C LEU A 95 2.31 36.35 -2.39
N LEU A 96 1.22 36.66 -1.70
CA LEU A 96 0.69 38.00 -1.54
C LEU A 96 0.96 38.46 -0.10
N VAL A 97 1.63 39.58 0.05
CA VAL A 97 1.88 40.22 1.34
C VAL A 97 1.34 41.66 1.29
N THR A 98 0.54 42.01 2.31
CA THR A 98 -0.05 43.36 2.44
C THR A 98 0.49 44.04 3.67
N ALA A 99 0.53 45.35 3.67
CA ALA A 99 0.87 46.18 4.81
C ALA A 99 0.12 47.53 4.74
N CYS A 100 -0.13 48.15 5.88
CA CYS A 100 -0.74 49.50 5.94
C CYS A 100 0.25 50.59 5.53
N ASP A 101 1.54 50.37 5.79
CA ASP A 101 2.59 51.36 5.52
C ASP A 101 3.49 50.89 4.37
N PRO A 102 4.11 51.82 3.62
CA PRO A 102 5.10 51.46 2.60
C PRO A 102 6.23 50.61 3.19
N LEU A 103 6.59 49.54 2.49
CA LEU A 103 7.66 48.66 2.93
C LEU A 103 9.04 49.33 2.88
N SER A 104 9.77 49.18 3.97
CA SER A 104 11.20 49.49 3.99
C SER A 104 11.96 48.56 3.03
N PRO A 105 13.16 48.93 2.59
CA PRO A 105 14.04 48.05 1.79
C PRO A 105 14.25 46.69 2.45
N ASP A 106 14.41 46.63 3.76
CA ASP A 106 14.55 45.39 4.52
C ASP A 106 13.26 44.54 4.45
N GLY A 107 12.08 45.19 4.57
CA GLY A 107 10.78 44.48 4.42
C GLY A 107 10.58 43.91 3.04
N ALA A 108 10.98 44.62 1.99
CA ALA A 108 10.91 44.14 0.63
C ALA A 108 11.88 42.97 0.40
N ALA A 109 13.07 43.00 0.99
CA ALA A 109 14.02 41.90 0.97
C ALA A 109 13.48 40.64 1.67
N LEU A 110 12.82 40.79 2.85
CA LEU A 110 12.21 39.67 3.55
C LEU A 110 11.12 38.96 2.74
N ILE A 111 10.27 39.72 2.01
CA ILE A 111 9.27 39.14 1.14
C ILE A 111 9.93 38.33 0.00
N THR A 112 10.99 38.88 -0.60
CA THR A 112 11.74 38.18 -1.66
C THR A 112 12.34 36.88 -1.15
N HIS A 113 12.98 36.89 0.02
CA HIS A 113 13.53 35.67 0.63
C HIS A 113 12.43 34.68 1.02
N ALA A 114 11.28 35.16 1.55
CA ALA A 114 10.13 34.29 1.83
C ALA A 114 9.64 33.59 0.57
N ALA A 115 9.50 34.32 -0.54
CA ALA A 115 9.10 33.74 -1.81
C ALA A 115 10.09 32.66 -2.29
N VAL A 116 11.40 32.89 -2.16
CA VAL A 116 12.44 31.90 -2.49
C VAL A 116 12.33 30.68 -1.59
N LEU A 117 12.20 30.85 -0.27
CA LEU A 117 12.04 29.73 0.66
C LEU A 117 10.79 28.91 0.36
N LEU A 118 9.68 29.56 0.03
CA LEU A 118 8.44 28.88 -0.39
C LEU A 118 8.62 28.12 -1.71
N LYS A 119 9.32 28.70 -2.69
CA LYS A 119 9.68 28.01 -3.95
C LYS A 119 10.47 26.74 -3.67
N LEU A 120 11.52 26.81 -2.87
CA LEU A 120 12.38 25.68 -2.54
C LEU A 120 11.61 24.59 -1.80
N ARG A 121 10.80 24.98 -0.78
CA ARG A 121 9.98 24.04 -0.02
C ARG A 121 8.98 23.31 -0.88
N ARG A 122 8.23 24.03 -1.72
CA ARG A 122 7.25 23.44 -2.64
C ARG A 122 7.89 22.51 -3.67
N SER A 123 9.05 22.91 -4.20
CA SER A 123 9.80 22.05 -5.14
C SER A 123 10.28 20.77 -4.49
N ALA A 124 10.66 20.80 -3.21
CA ALA A 124 10.99 19.60 -2.44
C ALA A 124 9.74 18.74 -2.20
N ASP A 125 8.64 19.35 -1.75
CA ASP A 125 7.37 18.64 -1.51
C ASP A 125 6.82 17.98 -2.79
N ASP A 126 6.94 18.65 -3.96
CA ASP A 126 6.52 18.11 -5.26
C ASP A 126 7.41 16.94 -5.70
N ARG A 127 8.72 17.03 -5.45
CA ARG A 127 9.65 15.92 -5.71
C ARG A 127 9.35 14.72 -4.83
N ASP A 128 9.13 14.92 -3.54
CA ASP A 128 8.80 13.86 -2.60
C ASP A 128 7.48 13.18 -2.97
N ARG A 129 6.48 13.95 -3.42
CA ARG A 129 5.22 13.38 -3.93
C ARG A 129 5.44 12.54 -5.18
N ALA A 130 6.24 13.03 -6.14
CA ALA A 130 6.55 12.27 -7.35
C ALA A 130 7.27 10.97 -7.04
N VAL A 131 8.27 11.00 -6.14
CA VAL A 131 8.97 9.80 -5.65
C VAL A 131 7.99 8.82 -5.00
N THR A 132 7.10 9.32 -4.15
CA THR A 132 6.07 8.48 -3.49
C THR A 132 5.17 7.82 -4.52
N GLN A 133 4.67 8.57 -5.51
CA GLN A 133 3.81 8.04 -6.56
C GLN A 133 4.51 6.96 -7.41
N ILE A 134 5.80 7.16 -7.73
CA ILE A 134 6.57 6.16 -8.46
C ILE A 134 6.76 4.90 -7.60
N ARG A 135 7.11 5.06 -6.32
CA ARG A 135 7.24 3.91 -5.39
C ARG A 135 5.93 3.13 -5.26
N GLU A 136 4.79 3.82 -5.20
CA GLU A 136 3.47 3.18 -5.19
C GLU A 136 3.18 2.43 -6.50
N ALA A 137 3.51 3.01 -7.66
CA ALA A 137 3.34 2.36 -8.94
C ALA A 137 4.22 1.11 -9.08
N VAL A 138 5.48 1.18 -8.64
CA VAL A 138 6.41 0.03 -8.62
C VAL A 138 5.87 -1.06 -7.71
N LEU A 139 5.42 -0.72 -6.49
CA LEU A 139 4.79 -1.68 -5.59
C LEU A 139 3.58 -2.36 -6.26
N HIS A 140 2.76 -1.59 -6.95
CA HIS A 140 1.60 -2.13 -7.66
C HIS A 140 1.99 -3.18 -8.72
N MET A 141 3.03 -2.89 -9.53
CA MET A 141 3.56 -3.85 -10.50
C MET A 141 4.08 -5.11 -9.81
N LEU A 142 4.80 -4.99 -8.68
CA LEU A 142 5.28 -6.13 -7.90
C LEU A 142 4.14 -6.95 -7.31
N MET A 143 3.06 -6.30 -6.84
CA MET A 143 1.87 -6.99 -6.34
C MET A 143 1.11 -7.73 -7.45
N ALA A 144 1.21 -7.27 -8.70
CA ALA A 144 0.71 -7.97 -9.88
C ALA A 144 1.64 -9.12 -10.35
N GLY A 145 2.87 -9.20 -9.81
CA GLY A 145 3.89 -10.18 -10.19
C GLY A 145 4.76 -9.74 -11.37
N ASP A 146 4.60 -8.51 -11.87
CA ASP A 146 5.38 -7.97 -12.98
C ASP A 146 6.67 -7.30 -12.48
N ALA A 147 7.65 -8.13 -12.12
CA ALA A 147 8.96 -7.67 -11.66
C ALA A 147 9.77 -6.99 -12.79
N VAL A 148 9.49 -7.30 -14.06
CA VAL A 148 10.22 -6.71 -15.21
C VAL A 148 9.78 -5.26 -15.40
N ALA A 149 8.48 -4.98 -15.45
CA ALA A 149 7.96 -3.62 -15.53
C ALA A 149 8.36 -2.81 -14.29
N ALA A 150 8.26 -3.40 -13.10
CA ALA A 150 8.68 -2.78 -11.84
C ALA A 150 10.13 -2.30 -11.89
N ARG A 151 11.08 -3.14 -12.34
CA ARG A 151 12.48 -2.78 -12.50
C ARG A 151 12.71 -1.68 -13.55
N ARG A 152 11.98 -1.75 -14.66
CA ARG A 152 12.09 -0.73 -15.72
C ARG A 152 11.67 0.65 -15.19
N VAL A 153 10.58 0.73 -14.46
CA VAL A 153 10.10 1.98 -13.86
C VAL A 153 11.00 2.44 -12.72
N ALA A 154 11.50 1.50 -11.90
CA ALA A 154 12.40 1.78 -10.78
C ALA A 154 13.83 2.15 -11.23
N GLY A 155 14.23 1.85 -12.46
CA GLY A 155 15.63 1.98 -12.93
C GLY A 155 16.24 3.38 -12.83
N ALA A 156 15.41 4.43 -12.79
CA ALA A 156 15.86 5.81 -12.57
C ALA A 156 15.90 6.20 -11.09
N MET A 157 15.51 5.30 -10.16
CA MET A 157 15.41 5.57 -8.73
C MET A 157 16.48 4.83 -7.93
N LYS A 158 16.75 5.34 -6.75
CA LYS A 158 17.55 4.66 -5.73
C LYS A 158 16.68 4.42 -4.49
N PRO A 159 16.87 3.29 -3.80
CA PRO A 159 17.75 2.15 -4.13
C PRO A 159 17.24 1.31 -5.33
N GLU A 160 18.11 0.48 -5.89
CA GLU A 160 17.72 -0.49 -6.94
C GLU A 160 16.91 -1.65 -6.34
N LEU A 161 16.01 -2.22 -7.15
CA LEU A 161 15.24 -3.40 -6.74
C LEU A 161 16.11 -4.66 -6.81
N ALA A 162 16.30 -5.31 -5.68
CA ALA A 162 17.05 -6.55 -5.56
C ALA A 162 16.30 -7.75 -6.18
N ASP A 163 17.02 -8.85 -6.43
CA ASP A 163 16.45 -10.09 -6.95
C ASP A 163 15.58 -10.82 -5.93
N ARG A 164 15.96 -10.71 -4.64
CA ARG A 164 15.23 -11.29 -3.52
C ARG A 164 14.94 -10.21 -2.50
N VAL A 165 13.73 -10.26 -1.94
CA VAL A 165 13.23 -9.30 -0.97
C VAL A 165 12.52 -10.00 0.18
N ARG A 166 12.54 -9.36 1.35
CA ARG A 166 11.66 -9.69 2.47
C ARG A 166 10.76 -8.50 2.75
N VAL A 167 9.46 -8.76 2.91
CA VAL A 167 8.48 -7.71 3.18
C VAL A 167 8.25 -7.59 4.67
N TYR A 168 8.33 -6.36 5.18
CA TYR A 168 7.90 -5.97 6.51
C TYR A 168 6.69 -5.07 6.38
N LEU A 169 5.65 -5.38 7.12
CA LEU A 169 4.44 -4.57 7.19
C LEU A 169 4.32 -3.94 8.56
N ILE A 170 4.23 -2.62 8.59
CA ILE A 170 4.01 -1.86 9.82
C ILE A 170 2.57 -1.38 9.83
N GLU A 171 1.83 -1.68 10.88
CA GLU A 171 0.48 -1.17 11.15
C GLU A 171 0.50 -0.33 12.42
N GLY A 172 -0.05 0.90 12.38
CA GLY A 172 -0.06 1.77 13.56
C GLY A 172 -0.59 3.18 13.29
N THR A 173 -0.46 4.06 14.27
CA THR A 173 -0.83 5.49 14.14
C THR A 173 0.03 6.18 13.08
N SER A 174 -0.47 7.27 12.51
CA SER A 174 0.28 8.02 11.48
C SER A 174 1.63 8.54 11.99
N ALA A 175 1.69 8.95 13.26
CA ALA A 175 2.93 9.43 13.88
C ALA A 175 3.96 8.31 14.03
N ALA A 176 3.55 7.15 14.58
CA ALA A 176 4.43 5.99 14.76
C ALA A 176 4.96 5.46 13.42
N ARG A 177 4.09 5.34 12.41
CA ARG A 177 4.48 4.86 11.07
C ARG A 177 5.48 5.77 10.38
N ASN A 178 5.25 7.10 10.42
CA ASN A 178 6.17 8.05 9.82
C ASN A 178 7.53 8.02 10.52
N ALA A 179 7.54 8.02 11.86
CA ALA A 179 8.78 7.91 12.62
C ALA A 179 9.55 6.62 12.34
N LEU A 180 8.85 5.50 12.14
CA LEU A 180 9.47 4.23 11.76
C LEU A 180 9.99 4.27 10.33
N ALA A 181 9.23 4.80 9.38
CA ALA A 181 9.67 4.93 8.00
C ALA A 181 10.96 5.77 7.91
N ASP A 182 11.00 6.93 8.56
CA ASP A 182 12.16 7.82 8.58
C ASP A 182 13.40 7.12 9.19
N LYS A 183 13.21 6.40 10.30
CA LYS A 183 14.30 5.63 10.92
C LYS A 183 14.78 4.48 10.03
N CYS A 184 13.87 3.81 9.33
CA CYS A 184 14.21 2.73 8.42
C CYS A 184 14.96 3.24 7.18
N GLU A 185 14.62 4.42 6.64
CA GLU A 185 15.38 5.04 5.55
C GLU A 185 16.84 5.31 5.93
N ILE A 186 17.10 5.67 7.19
CA ILE A 186 18.46 5.91 7.70
C ILE A 186 19.21 4.59 7.92
N ALA A 187 18.56 3.59 8.56
CA ALA A 187 19.21 2.35 8.93
C ALA A 187 19.36 1.35 7.77
N CYS A 188 18.45 1.39 6.83
CA CYS A 188 18.42 0.50 5.66
C CYS A 188 18.23 1.32 4.38
N PRO A 189 19.24 2.07 3.91
CA PRO A 189 19.11 2.95 2.74
C PRO A 189 18.79 2.19 1.44
N ASP A 190 19.03 0.87 1.43
CA ASP A 190 18.71 -0.01 0.30
C ASP A 190 17.27 -0.56 0.35
N ALA A 191 16.50 -0.24 1.38
CA ALA A 191 15.12 -0.68 1.49
C ALA A 191 14.16 0.21 0.70
N TRP A 192 13.15 -0.39 0.09
CA TRP A 192 12.02 0.32 -0.53
C TRP A 192 10.92 0.50 0.50
N ILE A 193 10.66 1.74 0.87
CA ILE A 193 9.64 2.10 1.85
C ILE A 193 8.47 2.73 1.09
N VAL A 194 7.29 2.12 1.22
CA VAL A 194 6.09 2.52 0.50
C VAL A 194 4.91 2.62 1.46
N ARG A 195 4.19 3.73 1.43
CA ARG A 195 2.90 3.84 2.11
C ARG A 195 1.88 2.99 1.38
N CYS A 196 1.14 2.13 2.09
CA CYS A 196 0.19 1.25 1.44
C CYS A 196 -0.95 2.04 0.79
N PRO A 197 -1.17 1.94 -0.53
CA PRO A 197 -2.24 2.66 -1.20
C PRO A 197 -3.64 2.15 -0.81
N VAL A 198 -3.72 0.92 -0.29
CA VAL A 198 -4.97 0.25 0.07
C VAL A 198 -5.38 0.55 1.51
N TYR A 199 -4.44 0.41 2.44
CA TYR A 199 -4.66 0.57 3.88
C TYR A 199 -3.88 1.76 4.41
N ARG A 200 -4.59 2.85 4.74
CA ARG A 200 -3.97 4.11 5.18
C ARG A 200 -3.13 4.03 6.45
N HIS A 201 -3.28 2.95 7.22
CA HIS A 201 -2.54 2.69 8.46
C HIS A 201 -1.37 1.71 8.29
N HIS A 202 -1.03 1.37 7.04
CA HIS A 202 0.09 0.49 6.73
C HIS A 202 1.25 1.23 6.07
N VAL A 203 2.47 0.82 6.42
CA VAL A 203 3.71 1.08 5.66
C VAL A 203 4.30 -0.28 5.28
N ILE A 204 4.71 -0.40 4.04
CA ILE A 204 5.32 -1.60 3.47
C ILE A 204 6.80 -1.31 3.26
N ILE A 205 7.67 -2.17 3.78
CA ILE A 205 9.11 -2.07 3.59
C ILE A 205 9.58 -3.34 2.89
N LEU A 206 10.17 -3.17 1.71
CA LEU A 206 10.83 -4.25 0.99
C LEU A 206 12.32 -4.14 1.27
N VAL A 207 12.86 -5.08 2.00
CA VAL A 207 14.29 -5.13 2.35
C VAL A 207 15.00 -6.08 1.39
N PRO A 208 16.05 -5.64 0.70
CA PRO A 208 16.83 -6.51 -0.16
C PRO A 208 17.53 -7.59 0.66
N VAL A 209 17.57 -8.80 0.11
CA VAL A 209 18.31 -9.92 0.68
C VAL A 209 19.44 -10.29 -0.25
N THR A 210 20.67 -9.99 0.15
CA THR A 210 21.88 -10.26 -0.61
C THR A 210 22.76 -11.23 0.18
N GLY A 211 23.13 -12.35 -0.43
CA GLY A 211 23.92 -13.40 0.22
C GLY A 211 23.16 -14.06 1.37
N ASP A 212 23.89 -14.52 2.40
CA ASP A 212 23.36 -15.26 3.56
C ASP A 212 23.01 -14.35 4.76
N ALA A 213 23.16 -13.04 4.63
CA ALA A 213 22.85 -12.11 5.72
C ALA A 213 21.33 -12.04 5.97
N ASP A 214 20.92 -12.24 7.23
CA ASP A 214 19.52 -12.07 7.62
C ASP A 214 19.20 -10.56 7.70
N PRO A 215 18.27 -10.05 6.85
CA PRO A 215 17.90 -8.64 6.87
C PRO A 215 17.30 -8.20 8.21
N ASP A 216 16.84 -9.13 9.02
CA ASP A 216 16.27 -8.87 10.35
C ASP A 216 17.29 -8.28 11.32
N GLU A 217 18.55 -8.65 11.22
CA GLU A 217 19.62 -8.14 12.10
C GLU A 217 19.73 -6.61 12.04
N LYS A 218 19.54 -6.03 10.86
CA LYS A 218 19.64 -4.58 10.64
C LYS A 218 18.34 -3.85 10.95
N ILE A 219 17.20 -4.42 10.51
CA ILE A 219 15.95 -3.68 10.51
C ILE A 219 15.15 -3.84 11.81
N LEU A 220 15.18 -5.02 12.47
CA LEU A 220 14.37 -5.26 13.67
C LEU A 220 14.73 -4.38 14.86
N PRO A 221 16.00 -4.07 15.17
CA PRO A 221 16.33 -3.14 16.24
C PRO A 221 15.70 -1.77 16.06
N VAL A 222 15.65 -1.28 14.81
CA VAL A 222 15.02 0.00 14.45
C VAL A 222 13.51 -0.07 14.60
N LEU A 223 12.89 -1.12 14.07
CA LEU A 223 11.45 -1.32 14.13
C LEU A 223 10.97 -1.47 15.58
N ARG A 224 11.70 -2.20 16.42
CA ARG A 224 11.37 -2.38 17.84
C ARG A 224 11.52 -1.11 18.68
N SER A 225 12.24 -0.11 18.20
CA SER A 225 12.41 1.16 18.93
C SER A 225 11.13 2.01 19.08
N VAL A 226 10.03 1.67 18.40
CA VAL A 226 8.78 2.47 18.37
C VAL A 226 7.53 1.55 18.48
N THR A 227 7.64 0.42 19.16
CA THR A 227 6.59 -0.62 19.18
C THR A 227 5.35 -0.30 20.02
N ALA A 228 5.34 0.75 20.86
CA ALA A 228 4.19 1.03 21.73
C ALA A 228 2.88 1.29 20.96
N GLU A 229 2.96 1.92 19.78
CA GLU A 229 1.81 2.34 18.97
C GLU A 229 1.75 1.69 17.58
N ALA A 230 2.61 0.70 17.32
CA ALA A 230 2.68 0.01 16.04
C ALA A 230 2.95 -1.48 16.23
N ALA A 231 2.46 -2.29 15.30
CA ALA A 231 2.74 -3.71 15.18
C ALA A 231 3.48 -4.00 13.87
N ILE A 232 4.33 -5.02 13.88
CA ILE A 232 5.21 -5.37 12.78
C ILE A 232 4.97 -6.81 12.38
N GLY A 233 4.58 -7.02 11.13
CA GLY A 233 4.49 -8.33 10.50
C GLY A 233 5.65 -8.53 9.53
N ILE A 234 6.24 -9.72 9.53
CA ILE A 234 7.40 -10.07 8.71
C ILE A 234 7.03 -11.26 7.83
N GLY A 235 7.18 -11.09 6.52
CA GLY A 235 7.05 -12.17 5.55
C GLY A 235 8.35 -12.97 5.37
N GLU A 236 8.30 -13.98 4.54
CA GLU A 236 9.48 -14.73 4.14
C GLU A 236 10.30 -14.01 3.06
N THR A 237 11.54 -14.43 2.90
CA THR A 237 12.38 -13.99 1.79
C THR A 237 11.97 -14.70 0.51
N VAL A 238 11.57 -13.91 -0.48
CA VAL A 238 11.06 -14.42 -1.76
C VAL A 238 11.80 -13.78 -2.94
N PRO A 239 11.79 -14.40 -4.12
CA PRO A 239 12.14 -13.72 -5.37
C PRO A 239 11.27 -12.48 -5.58
N LEU A 240 11.82 -11.43 -6.21
CA LEU A 240 11.11 -10.15 -6.41
C LEU A 240 9.73 -10.30 -7.07
N ARG A 241 9.56 -11.25 -8.00
CA ARG A 241 8.27 -11.53 -8.66
C ARG A 241 7.19 -12.09 -7.69
N GLN A 242 7.60 -12.59 -6.53
CA GLN A 242 6.72 -13.14 -5.48
C GLN A 242 6.53 -12.16 -4.31
N THR A 243 6.79 -10.87 -4.51
CA THR A 243 6.61 -9.84 -3.46
C THR A 243 5.21 -9.87 -2.86
N ALA A 244 4.19 -10.19 -3.67
CA ALA A 244 2.80 -10.30 -3.20
C ALA A 244 2.63 -11.39 -2.13
N ASP A 245 3.32 -12.52 -2.27
CA ASP A 245 3.23 -13.63 -1.32
C ASP A 245 3.87 -13.23 0.02
N SER A 246 5.09 -12.66 -0.01
CA SER A 246 5.74 -12.13 1.20
C SER A 246 4.93 -11.02 1.87
N TRP A 247 4.25 -10.16 1.09
CA TRP A 247 3.35 -9.16 1.63
C TRP A 247 2.13 -9.79 2.33
N GLN A 248 1.50 -10.81 1.74
CA GLN A 248 0.39 -11.52 2.37
C GLN A 248 0.82 -12.16 3.68
N GLN A 249 1.98 -12.81 3.70
CA GLN A 249 2.56 -13.39 4.90
C GLN A 249 2.80 -12.34 5.99
N ALA A 250 3.39 -11.20 5.63
CA ALA A 250 3.59 -10.07 6.54
C ALA A 250 2.26 -9.50 7.05
N TYR A 251 1.23 -9.44 6.20
CA TYR A 251 -0.11 -9.01 6.56
C TYR A 251 -0.77 -9.94 7.60
N HIS A 252 -0.58 -11.25 7.47
CA HIS A 252 -1.04 -12.20 8.48
C HIS A 252 -0.26 -12.07 9.79
N ALA A 253 1.05 -11.94 9.68
CA ALA A 253 1.91 -11.80 10.83
C ALA A 253 1.61 -10.53 11.65
N VAL A 254 1.32 -9.39 11.00
CA VAL A 254 1.04 -8.13 11.73
C VAL A 254 -0.20 -8.24 12.61
N ARG A 255 -1.19 -9.02 12.21
CA ARG A 255 -2.41 -9.25 13.02
C ARG A 255 -2.11 -10.02 14.30
N LEU A 256 -1.15 -10.94 14.24
CA LEU A 256 -0.65 -11.67 15.42
C LEU A 256 0.23 -10.80 16.30
N ALA A 257 1.02 -9.91 15.69
CA ALA A 257 1.90 -9.01 16.38
C ALA A 257 1.17 -8.10 17.37
N TRP A 258 -0.09 -7.73 17.11
CA TRP A 258 -0.93 -6.97 18.05
C TRP A 258 -1.17 -7.69 19.38
N HIS A 259 -1.07 -9.01 19.40
CA HIS A 259 -1.23 -9.86 20.59
C HIS A 259 0.11 -10.34 21.17
N SER A 260 1.23 -10.00 20.53
CA SER A 260 2.57 -10.35 20.98
C SER A 260 3.13 -9.27 21.92
N PRO A 261 3.88 -9.65 22.97
CA PRO A 261 4.47 -8.67 23.90
C PRO A 261 5.40 -7.66 23.22
N ASP A 262 6.16 -8.10 22.22
CA ASP A 262 7.12 -7.28 21.47
C ASP A 262 6.53 -6.63 20.22
N ARG A 263 5.19 -6.76 20.03
CA ARG A 263 4.47 -6.19 18.85
C ARG A 263 5.09 -6.57 17.51
N CYS A 264 5.79 -7.69 17.47
CA CYS A 264 6.45 -8.19 16.29
C CYS A 264 6.12 -9.67 16.09
N ALA A 265 5.75 -10.05 14.88
CA ALA A 265 5.55 -11.46 14.53
C ALA A 265 6.12 -11.74 13.15
N ARG A 266 6.75 -12.90 13.02
CA ARG A 266 7.20 -13.44 11.75
C ARG A 266 6.17 -14.45 11.26
N PHE A 267 5.89 -14.41 9.97
CA PHE A 267 5.18 -15.50 9.35
C PHE A 267 6.05 -16.75 9.45
N THR A 268 5.54 -17.77 10.09
CA THR A 268 6.16 -19.09 10.09
C THR A 268 5.35 -19.93 9.11
N ALA A 269 5.93 -20.22 7.97
CA ALA A 269 5.40 -21.26 7.11
C ALA A 269 5.59 -22.61 7.83
N ALA A 270 4.56 -23.06 8.53
CA ALA A 270 4.37 -24.48 8.65
C ALA A 270 3.92 -24.95 7.26
N GLY A 271 4.87 -25.09 6.34
CA GLY A 271 4.69 -25.46 4.94
C GLY A 271 3.61 -24.68 4.20
N ASP A 272 3.98 -23.89 3.23
CA ASP A 272 3.06 -23.42 2.19
C ASP A 272 2.70 -24.63 1.35
N LEU A 273 1.41 -24.92 1.15
CA LEU A 273 0.97 -26.06 0.35
C LEU A 273 1.58 -26.03 -1.07
N ALA A 274 1.74 -24.83 -1.64
CA ALA A 274 2.39 -24.69 -2.93
C ALA A 274 3.86 -25.12 -2.89
N ALA A 275 4.59 -24.85 -1.81
CA ALA A 275 5.95 -25.30 -1.62
C ALA A 275 6.02 -26.83 -1.41
N VAL A 276 5.07 -27.40 -0.66
CA VAL A 276 4.95 -28.85 -0.43
C VAL A 276 4.67 -29.59 -1.73
N LEU A 277 3.72 -29.12 -2.53
CA LEU A 277 3.39 -29.73 -3.82
C LEU A 277 4.51 -29.57 -4.87
N GLY A 278 5.32 -28.53 -4.72
CA GLY A 278 6.51 -28.29 -5.51
C GLY A 278 6.29 -28.17 -7.02
N PRO A 279 7.36 -28.35 -7.81
CA PRO A 279 7.32 -28.22 -9.28
C PRO A 279 6.38 -29.21 -9.97
N ALA A 280 6.14 -30.39 -9.38
CA ALA A 280 5.27 -31.42 -9.94
C ALA A 280 3.81 -30.96 -10.13
N ALA A 281 3.37 -29.94 -9.35
CA ALA A 281 2.04 -29.36 -9.48
C ALA A 281 1.94 -28.22 -10.52
N GLY A 282 3.05 -27.78 -11.11
CA GLY A 282 3.10 -26.73 -12.13
C GLY A 282 2.24 -27.02 -13.38
N PRO A 283 2.25 -28.24 -13.95
CA PRO A 283 1.38 -28.61 -15.08
C PRO A 283 -0.11 -28.47 -14.76
N TRP A 284 -0.55 -28.85 -13.55
CA TRP A 284 -1.93 -28.62 -13.10
C TRP A 284 -2.26 -27.15 -13.04
N ALA A 285 -1.39 -26.35 -12.45
CA ALA A 285 -1.63 -24.90 -12.31
C ALA A 285 -1.76 -24.20 -13.66
N ARG A 286 -0.88 -24.54 -14.61
CA ARG A 286 -0.98 -24.04 -15.99
C ARG A 286 -2.27 -24.45 -16.67
N HIS A 287 -2.66 -25.74 -16.53
CA HIS A 287 -3.92 -26.23 -17.09
C HIS A 287 -5.14 -25.53 -16.48
N ALA A 288 -5.15 -25.32 -15.15
CA ALA A 288 -6.24 -24.63 -14.44
C ALA A 288 -6.41 -23.18 -14.86
N LEU A 289 -5.31 -22.52 -15.27
CA LEU A 289 -5.28 -21.12 -15.68
C LEU A 289 -5.15 -20.92 -17.20
N SER A 290 -5.02 -22.00 -17.99
CA SER A 290 -4.83 -21.93 -19.45
C SER A 290 -5.90 -21.08 -20.16
N PRO A 291 -7.20 -21.10 -19.79
CA PRO A 291 -8.17 -20.25 -20.46
C PRO A 291 -7.88 -18.74 -20.31
N LEU A 292 -7.20 -18.34 -19.24
CA LEU A 292 -6.76 -16.94 -19.05
C LEU A 292 -5.38 -16.69 -19.66
N LEU A 293 -4.48 -17.66 -19.59
CA LEU A 293 -3.12 -17.56 -20.16
C LEU A 293 -3.16 -17.40 -21.68
N ASP A 294 -4.07 -18.16 -22.33
CA ASP A 294 -4.21 -18.20 -23.78
C ASP A 294 -5.29 -17.23 -24.29
N TYR A 295 -5.85 -16.40 -23.38
CA TYR A 295 -6.93 -15.47 -23.75
C TYR A 295 -6.42 -14.30 -24.58
N GLU A 296 -6.95 -14.15 -25.78
CA GLU A 296 -6.78 -12.99 -26.64
C GLU A 296 -8.04 -12.09 -26.61
N PRO A 297 -7.90 -10.80 -26.34
CA PRO A 297 -9.06 -9.92 -26.29
C PRO A 297 -9.62 -9.66 -27.68
N PRO A 298 -10.96 -9.62 -27.83
CA PRO A 298 -11.60 -9.36 -29.13
C PRO A 298 -11.32 -7.95 -29.68
N ARG A 299 -10.88 -7.03 -28.83
CA ARG A 299 -10.53 -5.65 -29.19
C ARG A 299 -9.23 -5.23 -28.50
N PRO A 300 -8.34 -4.46 -29.17
CA PRO A 300 -7.05 -4.04 -28.58
C PRO A 300 -7.15 -3.25 -27.28
N GLN A 301 -8.30 -2.58 -27.02
CA GLN A 301 -8.54 -1.82 -25.79
C GLN A 301 -9.13 -2.66 -24.64
N ASP A 302 -9.56 -3.87 -24.89
CA ASP A 302 -10.04 -4.78 -23.85
C ASP A 302 -8.84 -5.38 -23.09
N PRO A 303 -8.99 -5.70 -21.79
CA PRO A 303 -7.90 -6.29 -21.03
C PRO A 303 -7.50 -7.65 -21.60
N ASP A 304 -6.21 -7.87 -21.77
CA ASP A 304 -5.63 -9.14 -22.20
C ASP A 304 -5.56 -10.17 -21.06
N GLY A 305 -5.07 -11.38 -21.37
CA GLY A 305 -4.94 -12.47 -20.41
C GLY A 305 -4.03 -12.11 -19.23
N ALA A 306 -2.94 -11.38 -19.48
CA ALA A 306 -2.00 -10.97 -18.46
C ALA A 306 -2.62 -9.94 -17.48
N GLU A 307 -3.35 -8.94 -18.00
CA GLU A 307 -4.09 -7.98 -17.18
C GLU A 307 -5.21 -8.65 -16.36
N LEU A 308 -5.90 -9.65 -16.93
CA LEU A 308 -6.94 -10.40 -16.23
C LEU A 308 -6.34 -11.28 -15.12
N LEU A 309 -5.20 -11.94 -15.35
CA LEU A 309 -4.46 -12.70 -14.33
C LEU A 309 -3.96 -11.79 -13.19
N ALA A 310 -3.39 -10.62 -13.52
CA ALA A 310 -3.00 -9.62 -12.53
C ALA A 310 -4.22 -9.14 -11.72
N THR A 311 -5.36 -8.91 -12.39
CA THR A 311 -6.62 -8.55 -11.72
C THR A 311 -7.08 -9.65 -10.77
N LEU A 312 -7.06 -10.91 -11.19
CA LEU A 312 -7.44 -12.07 -10.38
C LEU A 312 -6.53 -12.21 -9.16
N ARG A 313 -5.21 -12.12 -9.33
CA ARG A 313 -4.22 -12.19 -8.24
C ARG A 313 -4.48 -11.11 -7.18
N ILE A 314 -4.60 -9.87 -7.61
CA ILE A 314 -4.86 -8.75 -6.69
C ILE A 314 -6.24 -8.88 -6.03
N TRP A 315 -7.24 -9.34 -6.76
CA TRP A 315 -8.58 -9.53 -6.18
C TRP A 315 -8.61 -10.67 -5.15
N LEU A 316 -7.94 -11.78 -5.38
CA LEU A 316 -7.81 -12.85 -4.40
C LEU A 316 -7.06 -12.39 -3.15
N ALA A 317 -6.10 -11.48 -3.28
CA ALA A 317 -5.33 -10.93 -2.16
C ALA A 317 -6.09 -9.85 -1.38
N PHE A 318 -6.80 -8.93 -2.04
CA PHE A 318 -7.37 -7.72 -1.43
C PHE A 318 -8.91 -7.69 -1.37
N ARG A 319 -9.60 -8.61 -2.05
CA ARG A 319 -11.07 -8.74 -2.07
C ARG A 319 -11.79 -7.40 -2.33
N SER A 320 -12.59 -6.95 -1.37
CA SER A 320 -13.36 -5.70 -1.47
C SER A 320 -12.50 -4.44 -1.72
N ASN A 321 -11.21 -4.49 -1.41
CA ASN A 321 -10.28 -3.39 -1.60
C ASN A 321 -9.43 -3.51 -2.88
N ALA A 322 -9.61 -4.56 -3.69
CA ALA A 322 -8.84 -4.81 -4.89
C ALA A 322 -8.91 -3.65 -5.91
N TRP A 323 -10.04 -2.95 -6.01
CA TRP A 323 -10.20 -1.79 -6.87
C TRP A 323 -9.23 -0.64 -6.51
N LYS A 324 -8.92 -0.47 -5.23
CA LYS A 324 -7.91 0.50 -4.76
C LYS A 324 -6.50 0.05 -5.13
N ALA A 325 -6.20 -1.24 -4.90
CA ALA A 325 -4.92 -1.82 -5.24
C ALA A 325 -4.64 -1.79 -6.75
N LEU A 326 -5.66 -1.95 -7.58
CA LEU A 326 -5.60 -1.86 -9.04
C LEU A 326 -5.68 -0.41 -9.57
N GLN A 327 -5.99 0.56 -8.70
CA GLN A 327 -6.25 1.96 -9.10
C GLN A 327 -7.30 2.10 -10.21
N VAL A 328 -8.33 1.25 -10.18
CA VAL A 328 -9.44 1.27 -11.14
C VAL A 328 -10.77 1.57 -10.43
N TYR A 329 -11.79 1.97 -11.20
CA TYR A 329 -13.12 2.10 -10.64
C TYR A 329 -13.71 0.74 -10.25
N ARG A 330 -14.58 0.70 -9.23
CA ARG A 330 -15.27 -0.52 -8.79
C ARG A 330 -16.04 -1.20 -9.93
N THR A 331 -16.64 -0.41 -10.81
CA THR A 331 -17.35 -0.90 -12.00
C THR A 331 -16.42 -1.61 -12.99
N THR A 332 -15.21 -1.09 -13.17
CA THR A 332 -14.17 -1.72 -14.02
C THR A 332 -13.73 -3.04 -13.42
N LEU A 333 -13.45 -3.08 -12.11
CA LEU A 333 -13.11 -4.34 -11.44
C LEU A 333 -14.23 -5.37 -11.60
N THR A 334 -15.50 -4.98 -11.37
CA THR A 334 -16.64 -5.88 -11.52
C THR A 334 -16.76 -6.43 -12.96
N LYS A 335 -16.53 -5.60 -13.98
CA LYS A 335 -16.53 -6.04 -15.37
C LYS A 335 -15.41 -7.04 -15.66
N ARG A 336 -14.18 -6.76 -15.15
CA ARG A 336 -13.04 -7.68 -15.32
C ARG A 336 -13.29 -9.02 -14.61
N LEU A 337 -13.83 -9.02 -13.39
CA LEU A 337 -14.16 -10.25 -12.66
C LEU A 337 -15.22 -11.10 -13.40
N ARG A 338 -16.28 -10.47 -13.92
CA ARG A 338 -17.28 -11.18 -14.73
C ARG A 338 -16.66 -11.78 -16.00
N ARG A 339 -15.72 -11.07 -16.63
CA ARG A 339 -15.00 -11.59 -17.79
C ARG A 339 -14.15 -12.81 -17.39
N ILE A 340 -13.44 -12.76 -16.26
CA ILE A 340 -12.67 -13.88 -15.73
C ILE A 340 -13.58 -15.09 -15.45
N GLU A 341 -14.74 -14.87 -14.81
CA GLU A 341 -15.73 -15.93 -14.58
C GLU A 341 -16.20 -16.58 -15.88
N ALA A 342 -16.47 -15.76 -16.91
CA ALA A 342 -16.92 -16.25 -18.20
C ALA A 342 -15.84 -17.05 -18.94
N ILE A 343 -14.56 -16.61 -18.87
CA ILE A 343 -13.42 -17.31 -19.49
C ILE A 343 -13.13 -18.63 -18.77
N LEU A 344 -13.11 -18.63 -17.44
CA LEU A 344 -12.83 -19.82 -16.63
C LEU A 344 -14.02 -20.79 -16.56
N GLY A 345 -15.25 -20.33 -16.86
CA GLY A 345 -16.47 -21.12 -16.68
C GLY A 345 -16.76 -21.46 -15.20
N ARG A 346 -16.20 -20.70 -14.24
CA ARG A 346 -16.25 -21.00 -12.81
C ARG A 346 -16.63 -19.75 -11.99
N PRO A 347 -17.55 -19.87 -11.01
CA PRO A 347 -18.01 -18.72 -10.22
C PRO A 347 -16.94 -18.28 -9.21
N LEU A 348 -16.51 -17.03 -9.28
CA LEU A 348 -15.57 -16.46 -8.32
C LEU A 348 -16.24 -16.17 -6.94
N SER A 349 -17.54 -16.31 -6.80
CA SER A 349 -18.25 -16.23 -5.52
C SER A 349 -18.00 -17.44 -4.62
N SER A 350 -17.61 -18.60 -5.19
CA SER A 350 -17.33 -19.83 -4.47
C SER A 350 -15.95 -19.80 -3.82
N LEU A 351 -15.89 -19.98 -2.51
CA LEU A 351 -14.63 -20.04 -1.77
C LEU A 351 -13.71 -21.19 -2.21
N PRO A 352 -14.23 -22.41 -2.48
CA PRO A 352 -13.46 -23.48 -3.12
C PRO A 352 -12.77 -23.07 -4.41
N VAL A 353 -13.49 -22.43 -5.32
CA VAL A 353 -12.93 -21.95 -6.59
C VAL A 353 -11.83 -20.94 -6.36
N GLN A 354 -12.02 -20.02 -5.40
CA GLN A 354 -11.02 -19.03 -5.03
C GLN A 354 -9.74 -19.70 -4.47
N ALA A 355 -9.88 -20.70 -3.60
CA ALA A 355 -8.75 -21.43 -3.02
C ALA A 355 -7.93 -22.16 -4.10
N GLU A 356 -8.60 -22.81 -5.03
CA GLU A 356 -7.96 -23.51 -6.15
C GLU A 356 -7.24 -22.54 -7.09
N LEU A 357 -7.86 -21.41 -7.44
CA LEU A 357 -7.24 -20.39 -8.28
C LEU A 357 -6.08 -19.70 -7.57
N HIS A 358 -6.17 -19.51 -6.26
CA HIS A 358 -5.08 -18.95 -5.45
C HIS A 358 -3.87 -19.89 -5.46
N LEU A 359 -4.08 -21.18 -5.19
CA LEU A 359 -3.04 -22.21 -5.26
C LEU A 359 -2.42 -22.31 -6.67
N ALA A 360 -3.25 -22.28 -7.71
CA ALA A 360 -2.76 -22.30 -9.09
C ALA A 360 -1.87 -21.10 -9.42
N LEU A 361 -2.24 -19.89 -8.96
CA LEU A 361 -1.42 -18.68 -9.15
C LEU A 361 -0.08 -18.73 -8.40
N GLN A 362 -0.03 -19.36 -7.23
CA GLN A 362 1.22 -19.58 -6.49
C GLN A 362 2.13 -20.57 -7.24
N LEU A 363 1.58 -21.67 -7.69
CA LEU A 363 2.31 -22.72 -8.40
C LEU A 363 2.76 -22.33 -9.82
N LEU A 364 2.14 -21.33 -10.43
CA LEU A 364 2.52 -20.86 -11.78
C LEU A 364 3.98 -20.37 -11.84
N HIS A 365 4.54 -19.97 -10.70
CA HIS A 365 5.92 -19.48 -10.59
C HIS A 365 6.96 -20.59 -10.40
N HIS A 366 6.52 -21.83 -10.14
CA HIS A 366 7.42 -22.97 -10.04
C HIS A 366 7.62 -23.56 -11.44
N PRO A 367 8.82 -23.47 -12.04
CA PRO A 367 9.08 -24.11 -13.33
C PRO A 367 9.04 -25.62 -13.14
N GLY A 368 7.91 -26.23 -13.49
CA GLY A 368 7.82 -27.66 -13.67
C GLY A 368 8.14 -28.00 -15.12
N ASP A 369 8.91 -29.05 -15.37
CA ASP A 369 9.14 -29.57 -16.69
C ASP A 369 7.79 -30.01 -17.29
N SER A 370 7.46 -29.42 -18.42
CA SER A 370 6.30 -29.80 -19.21
C SER A 370 6.71 -31.01 -20.09
N ASP A 371 6.91 -32.15 -19.47
CA ASP A 371 6.92 -33.41 -20.23
C ASP A 371 5.49 -33.65 -20.72
N GLY A 372 5.18 -33.47 -21.97
CA GLY A 372 3.89 -33.49 -22.65
C GLY A 372 2.82 -34.50 -22.20
N GLY A 373 2.82 -34.86 -20.93
CA GLY A 373 1.88 -35.73 -20.25
C GLY A 373 0.57 -35.05 -19.87
N VAL A 374 -0.44 -35.87 -19.58
CA VAL A 374 -1.73 -35.38 -19.03
C VAL A 374 -1.47 -34.71 -17.66
N PRO A 375 -1.88 -33.43 -17.44
CA PRO A 375 -1.67 -32.78 -16.17
C PRO A 375 -2.37 -33.54 -15.03
N PRO A 376 -1.74 -33.70 -13.86
CA PRO A 376 -2.36 -34.37 -12.72
C PRO A 376 -3.64 -33.62 -12.29
N LYS A 377 -4.60 -34.34 -11.75
CA LYS A 377 -5.79 -33.69 -11.16
C LYS A 377 -5.46 -33.16 -9.80
N LEU A 378 -6.12 -32.05 -9.40
CA LEU A 378 -5.93 -31.47 -8.06
C LEU A 378 -6.13 -32.51 -6.94
N GLY A 379 -7.12 -33.39 -7.06
CA GLY A 379 -7.38 -34.45 -6.09
C GLY A 379 -6.21 -35.41 -5.90
N GLU A 380 -5.47 -35.70 -6.97
CA GLU A 380 -4.26 -36.53 -6.95
C GLU A 380 -3.13 -35.85 -6.23
N LEU A 381 -2.92 -34.56 -6.51
CA LEU A 381 -1.93 -33.72 -5.83
C LEU A 381 -2.23 -33.56 -4.32
N LEU A 382 -3.49 -33.38 -3.98
CA LEU A 382 -3.92 -33.26 -2.58
C LEU A 382 -3.92 -34.60 -1.82
N ALA A 383 -3.88 -35.72 -2.53
CA ALA A 383 -3.75 -37.07 -1.95
C ALA A 383 -2.30 -37.45 -1.63
N ASP A 384 -1.32 -36.61 -1.97
CA ASP A 384 0.08 -36.80 -1.67
C ASP A 384 0.32 -36.92 -0.15
N PRO A 385 1.22 -37.83 0.31
CA PRO A 385 1.56 -37.96 1.72
C PRO A 385 2.04 -36.65 2.36
N ASP A 386 2.87 -35.89 1.67
CA ASP A 386 3.42 -34.62 2.18
C ASP A 386 2.32 -33.55 2.32
N ALA A 387 1.35 -33.52 1.39
CA ALA A 387 0.17 -32.67 1.51
C ALA A 387 -0.71 -33.06 2.71
N ARG A 388 -0.84 -34.36 3.00
CA ARG A 388 -1.58 -34.83 4.19
C ARG A 388 -0.87 -34.48 5.49
N GLU A 389 0.45 -34.61 5.54
CA GLU A 389 1.24 -34.19 6.70
C GLU A 389 1.10 -32.69 6.91
N TRP A 390 1.22 -31.88 5.87
CA TRP A 390 0.96 -30.46 5.90
C TRP A 390 -0.42 -30.12 6.47
N ALA A 391 -1.47 -30.77 5.99
CA ALA A 391 -2.83 -30.54 6.48
C ALA A 391 -3.00 -30.92 7.95
N THR A 392 -2.36 -32.00 8.38
CA THR A 392 -2.36 -32.46 9.77
C THR A 392 -1.70 -31.44 10.67
N VAL A 393 -0.50 -30.97 10.31
CA VAL A 393 0.23 -29.93 11.08
C VAL A 393 -0.56 -28.60 11.13
N MET A 394 -1.16 -28.21 9.99
CA MET A 394 -1.98 -26.99 9.90
C MET A 394 -3.18 -27.02 10.85
N LEU A 395 -3.86 -28.13 10.96
CA LEU A 395 -5.12 -28.27 11.69
C LEU A 395 -4.92 -28.77 13.14
N ALA A 396 -3.75 -29.29 13.50
CA ALA A 396 -3.44 -29.83 14.83
C ALA A 396 -3.86 -28.89 15.99
N PRO A 397 -3.66 -27.54 15.91
CA PRO A 397 -4.08 -26.65 16.99
C PRO A 397 -5.59 -26.62 17.25
N LEU A 398 -6.41 -27.18 16.34
CA LEU A 398 -7.88 -27.22 16.47
C LEU A 398 -8.40 -28.60 16.87
N ASP A 399 -7.55 -29.62 16.94
CA ASP A 399 -7.98 -31.00 17.22
C ASP A 399 -8.52 -31.16 18.65
N ASP A 400 -8.02 -30.37 19.60
CA ASP A 400 -8.49 -30.36 20.99
C ASP A 400 -9.78 -29.55 21.20
N ASP A 401 -10.27 -28.82 20.18
CA ASP A 401 -11.52 -28.03 20.28
C ASP A 401 -12.47 -28.34 19.09
N PRO A 402 -13.24 -29.44 19.19
CA PRO A 402 -14.16 -29.86 18.12
C PRO A 402 -15.23 -28.80 17.78
N MET A 403 -15.58 -27.94 18.74
CA MET A 403 -16.53 -26.85 18.51
C MET A 403 -15.95 -25.79 17.57
N LEU A 404 -14.70 -25.40 17.77
CA LEU A 404 -14.02 -24.43 16.89
C LEU A 404 -13.82 -25.03 15.51
N LEU A 405 -13.37 -26.28 15.44
CA LEU A 405 -13.21 -26.99 14.18
C LEU A 405 -14.51 -27.05 13.38
N ARG A 406 -15.63 -27.41 14.05
CA ARG A 406 -16.98 -27.40 13.43
C ARG A 406 -17.36 -25.99 12.97
N THR A 407 -17.08 -24.98 13.80
CA THR A 407 -17.39 -23.57 13.45
C THR A 407 -16.66 -23.15 12.18
N VAL A 408 -15.36 -23.46 12.04
CA VAL A 408 -14.56 -23.15 10.86
C VAL A 408 -15.06 -23.90 9.63
N ARG A 409 -15.37 -25.19 9.75
CA ARG A 409 -15.96 -26.01 8.65
C ARG A 409 -17.23 -25.37 8.10
N VAL A 410 -18.20 -25.08 8.97
CA VAL A 410 -19.48 -24.49 8.56
C VAL A 410 -19.26 -23.10 7.97
N TRP A 411 -18.34 -22.31 8.54
CA TRP A 411 -18.04 -20.98 8.03
C TRP A 411 -17.42 -21.02 6.61
N LEU A 412 -16.49 -21.93 6.37
CA LEU A 412 -15.87 -22.07 5.04
C LEU A 412 -16.85 -22.69 4.03
N ALA A 413 -17.72 -23.61 4.45
CA ALA A 413 -18.79 -24.18 3.61
C ALA A 413 -19.82 -23.10 3.19
N ASN A 414 -20.00 -22.08 4.00
CA ASN A 414 -20.85 -20.92 3.70
C ASN A 414 -20.08 -19.76 3.02
N ASP A 415 -19.01 -20.05 2.27
CA ASP A 415 -18.17 -19.05 1.57
C ASP A 415 -17.67 -17.91 2.48
N ALA A 416 -17.40 -18.24 3.75
CA ALA A 416 -16.97 -17.32 4.80
C ALA A 416 -18.01 -16.21 5.10
N ARG A 417 -19.30 -16.46 4.91
CA ARG A 417 -20.40 -15.53 5.18
C ARG A 417 -20.87 -15.67 6.63
N ALA A 418 -20.75 -14.57 7.38
CA ALA A 418 -21.08 -14.56 8.81
C ALA A 418 -22.57 -14.77 9.07
N ASP A 419 -23.44 -14.12 8.29
CA ASP A 419 -24.89 -14.20 8.38
C ASP A 419 -25.41 -15.66 8.27
N ARG A 420 -25.00 -16.34 7.19
CA ARG A 420 -25.39 -17.74 6.93
C ARG A 420 -24.84 -18.71 7.96
N THR A 421 -23.57 -18.52 8.31
CA THR A 421 -22.87 -19.37 9.28
C THR A 421 -23.50 -19.27 10.67
N ALA A 422 -23.80 -18.05 11.13
CA ALA A 422 -24.42 -17.81 12.43
C ALA A 422 -25.80 -18.46 12.49
N ALA A 423 -26.61 -18.32 11.43
CA ALA A 423 -27.92 -18.96 11.32
C ALA A 423 -27.82 -20.49 11.35
N GLU A 424 -26.91 -21.10 10.58
CA GLU A 424 -26.74 -22.56 10.54
C GLU A 424 -26.22 -23.14 11.86
N LEU A 425 -25.34 -22.40 12.56
CA LEU A 425 -24.83 -22.84 13.88
C LEU A 425 -25.77 -22.50 15.04
N GLY A 426 -26.87 -21.77 14.81
CA GLY A 426 -27.79 -21.32 15.85
C GLY A 426 -27.16 -20.36 16.87
N ILE A 427 -26.20 -19.50 16.44
CA ILE A 427 -25.49 -18.54 17.28
C ILE A 427 -25.61 -17.13 16.73
N SER A 428 -25.30 -16.12 17.55
CA SER A 428 -25.23 -14.74 17.09
C SER A 428 -23.95 -14.51 16.25
N GLU A 429 -23.98 -13.53 15.35
CA GLU A 429 -22.76 -13.13 14.59
C GLU A 429 -21.62 -12.70 15.54
N ARG A 430 -21.93 -12.11 16.69
CA ARG A 430 -20.95 -11.77 17.72
C ARG A 430 -20.31 -13.04 18.31
N GLY A 431 -21.11 -14.06 18.57
CA GLY A 431 -20.64 -15.36 19.04
C GLY A 431 -19.76 -16.05 18.00
N LEU A 432 -20.16 -16.00 16.72
CA LEU A 432 -19.33 -16.49 15.61
C LEU A 432 -17.99 -15.76 15.55
N ARG A 433 -17.99 -14.44 15.64
CA ARG A 433 -16.75 -13.64 15.61
C ARG A 433 -15.80 -14.02 16.75
N GLY A 434 -16.31 -14.17 17.98
CA GLY A 434 -15.50 -14.60 19.12
C GLY A 434 -14.89 -16.00 18.93
N ARG A 435 -15.62 -16.94 18.30
CA ARG A 435 -15.09 -18.27 17.97
C ARG A 435 -14.01 -18.20 16.90
N LEU A 436 -14.21 -17.40 15.85
CA LEU A 436 -13.20 -17.20 14.81
C LEU A 436 -11.93 -16.53 15.36
N GLU A 437 -12.04 -15.51 16.22
CA GLU A 437 -10.91 -14.88 16.90
C GLU A 437 -10.14 -15.86 17.79
N ARG A 438 -10.84 -16.78 18.48
CA ARG A 438 -10.18 -17.85 19.23
C ARG A 438 -9.47 -18.83 18.32
N THR A 439 -10.07 -19.20 17.20
CA THR A 439 -9.44 -20.03 16.16
C THR A 439 -8.19 -19.37 15.60
N GLU A 440 -8.23 -18.08 15.26
CA GLU A 440 -7.08 -17.31 14.77
C GLU A 440 -5.90 -17.36 15.77
N ARG A 441 -6.18 -17.23 17.07
CA ARG A 441 -5.15 -17.33 18.12
C ARG A 441 -4.51 -18.71 18.20
N LEU A 442 -5.31 -19.79 18.07
CA LEU A 442 -4.79 -21.17 18.09
C LEU A 442 -3.97 -21.47 16.83
N LEU A 443 -4.50 -21.13 15.66
CA LEU A 443 -3.81 -21.32 14.39
C LEU A 443 -2.61 -20.38 14.21
N LYS A 444 -2.49 -19.34 15.05
CA LYS A 444 -1.53 -18.24 14.87
C LYS A 444 -1.59 -17.67 13.43
N ARG A 445 -2.79 -17.53 12.91
CA ARG A 445 -3.06 -17.04 11.54
C ARG A 445 -4.39 -16.29 11.51
N SER A 446 -4.48 -15.22 10.72
CA SER A 446 -5.71 -14.43 10.61
C SER A 446 -6.64 -15.00 9.55
N LEU A 447 -7.82 -15.46 9.95
CA LEU A 447 -8.89 -15.94 9.06
C LEU A 447 -9.74 -14.80 8.51
N THR A 448 -9.95 -13.76 9.32
CA THR A 448 -10.86 -12.65 9.02
C THR A 448 -10.15 -11.46 8.37
N GLY A 449 -8.87 -11.28 8.63
CA GLY A 449 -8.09 -10.15 8.15
C GLY A 449 -7.66 -10.22 6.68
N GLY A 450 -7.57 -11.42 6.10
CA GLY A 450 -7.21 -11.63 4.69
C GLY A 450 -7.69 -12.99 4.17
N PRO A 451 -7.83 -13.15 2.87
CA PRO A 451 -8.44 -14.35 2.30
C PRO A 451 -7.51 -15.58 2.21
N SER A 452 -6.19 -15.40 2.10
CA SER A 452 -5.26 -16.51 1.81
C SER A 452 -5.32 -17.63 2.87
N VAL A 453 -5.34 -17.31 4.16
CA VAL A 453 -5.43 -18.34 5.22
C VAL A 453 -6.74 -19.13 5.17
N ARG A 454 -7.85 -18.52 4.74
CA ARG A 454 -9.11 -19.24 4.50
C ARG A 454 -8.94 -20.31 3.43
N TYR A 455 -8.18 -19.98 2.38
CA TYR A 455 -7.90 -20.92 1.29
C TYR A 455 -7.07 -22.10 1.80
N ASP A 456 -6.01 -21.82 2.56
CA ASP A 456 -5.15 -22.84 3.14
C ASP A 456 -5.92 -23.76 4.10
N VAL A 457 -6.70 -23.17 5.02
CA VAL A 457 -7.51 -23.95 5.97
C VAL A 457 -8.59 -24.76 5.24
N LEU A 458 -9.21 -24.22 4.20
CA LEU A 458 -10.17 -24.94 3.38
C LEU A 458 -9.50 -26.15 2.66
N LEU A 459 -8.33 -25.94 2.08
CA LEU A 459 -7.58 -27.03 1.42
C LEU A 459 -7.11 -28.07 2.43
N ALA A 460 -6.63 -27.66 3.61
CA ALA A 460 -6.25 -28.58 4.69
C ALA A 460 -7.42 -29.43 5.17
N LEU A 461 -8.61 -28.85 5.34
CA LEU A 461 -9.82 -29.59 5.70
C LEU A 461 -10.21 -30.58 4.60
N ARG A 462 -10.14 -30.19 3.34
CA ARG A 462 -10.42 -31.09 2.19
C ARG A 462 -9.45 -32.27 2.13
N ILE A 463 -8.14 -32.01 2.32
CA ILE A 463 -7.12 -33.05 2.36
C ILE A 463 -7.41 -34.04 3.48
N ARG A 464 -7.69 -33.53 4.70
CA ARG A 464 -7.98 -34.37 5.88
C ARG A 464 -9.25 -35.20 5.71
N ASP A 465 -10.27 -34.64 5.09
CA ASP A 465 -11.57 -35.29 4.91
C ASP A 465 -11.60 -36.26 3.71
N GLY A 466 -10.55 -36.29 2.89
CA GLY A 466 -10.48 -37.13 1.69
C GLY A 466 -11.49 -36.73 0.61
N THR A 467 -12.08 -35.54 0.71
CA THR A 467 -13.09 -35.08 -0.24
C THR A 467 -12.43 -34.58 -1.52
N ALA A 468 -12.61 -35.30 -2.61
CA ALA A 468 -12.27 -34.86 -3.96
C ALA A 468 -12.93 -33.49 -4.27
N PRO A 469 -12.30 -32.65 -5.13
CA PRO A 469 -12.90 -31.37 -5.54
C PRO A 469 -14.28 -31.63 -6.12
N GLY A 470 -15.28 -30.87 -5.65
CA GLY A 470 -16.68 -31.01 -6.06
C GLY A 470 -16.83 -30.93 -7.58
N ARG A 471 -17.71 -31.77 -8.10
CA ARG A 471 -18.18 -31.76 -9.48
C ARG A 471 -18.81 -30.42 -9.87
#